data_303d443f5645054402e3b37a22d1d150
#
_entry.id   303d443f5645054402e3b37a22d1d150
#
_cell.length_a   1.000
_cell.length_b   1.000
_cell.length_c   1.000
_cell.angle_alpha   90.00
_cell.angle_beta   90.00
_cell.angle_gamma   90.00
#
_symmetry.space_group_name_H-M   'P 1'
#
loop_
_entity.id
_entity.type
_entity.pdbx_description
1 polymer ?
#
loop_
_entity_poly.entity_id
_entity_poly.type
_entity_poly.pdbx_seq_one_letter_code
_entity_poly.pdbx_strand_id
1 'polypeptide(L)'
;MGKAGGNKKKSTGTPRRVSWLGVLLLLMTGIVPLGLVGTFLCVYIPPGRFGITTLLGLAFPWLVLASAALGIAYLFFFKKRCLIFFAAILLNFHNLGLSVRLPHNDRPRRDDHRMASATRPSEFKVLSYNVCLFGYYAQDDRNGRKDRIASYIGVEEADILCLQEYYESKAPQFRIRETLRKAGYRHHTRLLENARFYFGNAIFSRFPILRQDTVPGLSPLNALYADLQLPGGDTLRVYTFHLASLRFDDHDKALYHELLNKPLDESVSYKAEAGKIARKVSRAARIHAEQVRQIKAHAAACPYRVLICGDMNENPVSYAYHTLAKGLKDAFTERGVGLGRTYSGFFPAYRIDYIFHRAALDPATGKVSDGMDARLATRHFEVGAVDYSDHRPISAVINY
;
A
#
# COMPACT_ATOMS: atom_id res chain seq x y z
N MET A 1 -69.89 -57.86 6.88
CA MET A 1 -68.51 -57.73 6.53
C MET A 1 -68.34 -56.40 5.78
N GLY A 2 -67.99 -55.31 6.47
CA GLY A 2 -67.84 -54.02 5.88
C GLY A 2 -66.37 -53.60 5.96
N LYS A 3 -65.75 -53.33 4.79
CA LYS A 3 -64.39 -52.77 4.71
C LYS A 3 -64.44 -51.26 4.84
N ALA A 4 -63.87 -50.76 5.90
CA ALA A 4 -63.62 -49.31 6.07
C ALA A 4 -62.47 -48.84 5.19
N GLY A 5 -62.77 -47.96 4.21
CA GLY A 5 -61.79 -47.37 3.34
C GLY A 5 -61.17 -46.16 4.08
N GLY A 6 -59.88 -46.25 4.45
CA GLY A 6 -59.11 -45.17 5.04
C GLY A 6 -58.76 -44.10 4.00
N ASN A 7 -59.37 -42.92 4.16
CA ASN A 7 -59.11 -41.74 3.31
C ASN A 7 -57.82 -41.03 3.78
N LYS A 8 -56.70 -41.28 3.08
CA LYS A 8 -55.46 -40.55 3.30
C LYS A 8 -55.61 -39.12 2.78
N LYS A 9 -55.80 -38.16 3.68
CA LYS A 9 -55.69 -36.73 3.38
C LYS A 9 -54.29 -36.41 2.87
N LYS A 10 -54.19 -36.14 1.55
CA LYS A 10 -52.98 -35.51 0.96
C LYS A 10 -52.85 -34.11 1.58
N SER A 11 -51.82 -33.90 2.36
CA SER A 11 -51.40 -32.56 2.82
C SER A 11 -50.93 -31.77 1.61
N THR A 12 -51.75 -30.88 1.10
CA THR A 12 -51.38 -29.87 0.12
C THR A 12 -50.54 -28.82 0.88
N GLY A 13 -49.21 -29.03 0.91
CA GLY A 13 -48.30 -28.04 1.42
C GLY A 13 -48.41 -26.77 0.56
N THR A 14 -48.91 -25.69 1.14
CA THR A 14 -48.87 -24.34 0.53
C THR A 14 -47.43 -24.02 0.12
N PRO A 15 -47.19 -23.58 -1.13
CA PRO A 15 -45.87 -23.18 -1.55
C PRO A 15 -45.35 -22.07 -0.62
N ARG A 16 -44.27 -22.32 0.11
CA ARG A 16 -43.59 -21.33 0.92
C ARG A 16 -43.24 -20.15 0.03
N ARG A 17 -43.93 -19.01 0.21
CA ARG A 17 -43.54 -17.76 -0.43
C ARG A 17 -42.09 -17.47 -0.02
N VAL A 18 -41.16 -17.54 -0.96
CA VAL A 18 -39.78 -17.17 -0.73
C VAL A 18 -39.78 -15.67 -0.45
N SER A 19 -39.42 -15.27 0.76
CA SER A 19 -39.32 -13.84 1.10
C SER A 19 -38.16 -13.23 0.34
N TRP A 20 -38.33 -12.01 -0.16
CA TRP A 20 -37.26 -11.25 -0.80
C TRP A 20 -35.99 -11.18 0.06
N LEU A 21 -36.16 -11.03 1.37
CA LEU A 21 -35.08 -11.09 2.35
C LEU A 21 -34.34 -12.43 2.31
N GLY A 22 -35.10 -13.56 2.20
CA GLY A 22 -34.50 -14.89 2.11
C GLY A 22 -33.71 -15.08 0.83
N VAL A 23 -34.17 -14.53 -0.30
CA VAL A 23 -33.41 -14.54 -1.57
C VAL A 23 -32.16 -13.70 -1.46
N LEU A 24 -32.24 -12.50 -0.90
CA LEU A 24 -31.09 -11.60 -0.69
C LEU A 24 -30.04 -12.26 0.21
N LEU A 25 -30.43 -12.85 1.32
CA LEU A 25 -29.52 -13.57 2.22
C LEU A 25 -28.86 -14.76 1.51
N LEU A 26 -29.60 -15.50 0.70
CA LEU A 26 -29.04 -16.62 -0.08
C LEU A 26 -28.01 -16.15 -1.09
N LEU A 27 -28.29 -15.05 -1.81
CA LEU A 27 -27.34 -14.43 -2.74
C LEU A 27 -26.09 -13.94 -2.02
N MET A 28 -26.24 -13.28 -0.89
CA MET A 28 -25.09 -12.83 -0.07
C MET A 28 -24.25 -14.01 0.44
N THR A 29 -24.86 -15.15 0.75
CA THR A 29 -24.19 -16.39 1.16
C THR A 29 -23.25 -16.92 0.07
N GLY A 30 -23.57 -16.70 -1.20
CA GLY A 30 -22.72 -17.08 -2.33
C GLY A 30 -21.70 -15.99 -2.68
N ILE A 31 -22.16 -14.76 -2.87
CA ILE A 31 -21.35 -13.66 -3.43
C ILE A 31 -20.20 -13.25 -2.51
N VAL A 32 -20.44 -13.10 -1.20
CA VAL A 32 -19.43 -12.60 -0.27
C VAL A 32 -18.28 -13.59 -0.06
N PRO A 33 -18.51 -14.87 0.27
CA PRO A 33 -17.42 -15.85 0.34
C PRO A 33 -16.70 -16.06 -0.99
N LEU A 34 -17.42 -16.07 -2.12
CA LEU A 34 -16.81 -16.17 -3.45
C LEU A 34 -15.93 -14.94 -3.74
N GLY A 35 -16.37 -13.76 -3.36
CA GLY A 35 -15.57 -12.54 -3.42
C GLY A 35 -14.26 -12.68 -2.63
N LEU A 36 -14.30 -13.23 -1.40
CA LEU A 36 -13.10 -13.49 -0.58
C LEU A 36 -12.19 -14.56 -1.20
N VAL A 37 -12.75 -15.61 -1.82
CA VAL A 37 -11.94 -16.56 -2.61
C VAL A 37 -11.27 -15.83 -3.78
N GLY A 38 -12.00 -14.93 -4.45
CA GLY A 38 -11.45 -14.07 -5.50
C GLY A 38 -10.32 -13.16 -4.99
N THR A 39 -10.41 -12.58 -3.81
CA THR A 39 -9.33 -11.76 -3.20
C THR A 39 -8.11 -12.62 -2.86
N PHE A 40 -8.30 -13.83 -2.38
CA PHE A 40 -7.20 -14.78 -2.17
C PHE A 40 -6.45 -15.10 -3.49
N LEU A 41 -7.19 -15.28 -4.59
CA LEU A 41 -6.60 -15.60 -5.87
C LEU A 41 -5.97 -14.39 -6.59
N CYS A 42 -6.50 -13.17 -6.38
CA CYS A 42 -6.07 -11.99 -7.13
C CYS A 42 -4.59 -11.64 -6.92
N VAL A 43 -4.01 -12.01 -5.78
CA VAL A 43 -2.60 -11.76 -5.47
C VAL A 43 -1.64 -12.63 -6.29
N TYR A 44 -2.13 -13.75 -6.83
CA TYR A 44 -1.36 -14.70 -7.65
C TYR A 44 -1.60 -14.54 -9.15
N ILE A 45 -2.72 -13.93 -9.54
CA ILE A 45 -3.12 -13.82 -10.95
C ILE A 45 -2.70 -12.47 -11.51
N PRO A 46 -1.79 -12.44 -12.52
CA PRO A 46 -1.39 -11.18 -13.15
C PRO A 46 -2.62 -10.43 -13.71
N PRO A 47 -2.73 -9.11 -13.48
CA PRO A 47 -3.89 -8.30 -13.90
C PRO A 47 -4.14 -8.31 -15.42
N GLY A 48 -3.13 -8.68 -16.20
CA GLY A 48 -3.23 -8.78 -17.66
C GLY A 48 -4.22 -9.83 -18.16
N ARG A 49 -4.50 -10.87 -17.36
CA ARG A 49 -5.45 -11.96 -17.72
C ARG A 49 -6.89 -11.62 -17.36
N PHE A 50 -7.11 -11.07 -16.15
CA PHE A 50 -8.44 -10.75 -15.64
C PHE A 50 -8.40 -9.43 -14.88
N GLY A 51 -8.79 -8.32 -15.52
CA GLY A 51 -8.76 -6.98 -14.90
C GLY A 51 -9.66 -6.82 -13.66
N ILE A 52 -10.67 -7.68 -13.50
CA ILE A 52 -11.57 -7.69 -12.34
C ILE A 52 -10.85 -8.08 -11.03
N THR A 53 -9.73 -8.81 -11.10
CA THR A 53 -8.99 -9.26 -9.91
C THR A 53 -8.52 -8.09 -9.05
N THR A 54 -8.11 -7.00 -9.67
CA THR A 54 -7.66 -5.79 -8.95
C THR A 54 -8.79 -5.14 -8.14
N LEU A 55 -10.01 -5.12 -8.70
CA LEU A 55 -11.18 -4.57 -8.00
C LEU A 55 -11.53 -5.40 -6.76
N LEU A 56 -11.33 -6.72 -6.81
CA LEU A 56 -11.52 -7.60 -5.65
C LEU A 56 -10.52 -7.27 -4.54
N GLY A 57 -9.26 -6.99 -4.87
CA GLY A 57 -8.27 -6.54 -3.88
C GLY A 57 -8.67 -5.23 -3.20
N LEU A 58 -9.22 -4.27 -3.95
CA LEU A 58 -9.77 -3.03 -3.39
C LEU A 58 -11.02 -3.28 -2.51
N ALA A 59 -11.84 -4.26 -2.85
CA ALA A 59 -13.03 -4.61 -2.07
C ALA A 59 -12.73 -5.42 -0.81
N PHE A 60 -11.50 -5.90 -0.63
CA PHE A 60 -11.11 -6.83 0.43
C PHE A 60 -11.58 -6.44 1.85
N PRO A 61 -11.34 -5.22 2.38
CA PRO A 61 -11.77 -4.87 3.73
C PRO A 61 -13.29 -4.98 3.92
N TRP A 62 -14.04 -4.55 2.91
CA TRP A 62 -15.50 -4.59 2.93
C TRP A 62 -16.05 -6.02 2.87
N LEU A 63 -15.41 -6.87 2.06
CA LEU A 63 -15.76 -8.29 1.97
C LEU A 63 -15.47 -9.01 3.29
N VAL A 64 -14.38 -8.70 3.99
CA VAL A 64 -14.07 -9.24 5.31
C VAL A 64 -15.12 -8.82 6.33
N LEU A 65 -15.47 -7.52 6.39
CA LEU A 65 -16.47 -6.99 7.30
C LEU A 65 -17.86 -7.61 7.02
N ALA A 66 -18.27 -7.66 5.77
CA ALA A 66 -19.54 -8.27 5.36
C ALA A 66 -19.57 -9.77 5.71
N SER A 67 -18.47 -10.50 5.46
CA SER A 67 -18.36 -11.92 5.79
C SER A 67 -18.44 -12.16 7.29
N ALA A 68 -17.77 -11.34 8.11
CA ALA A 68 -17.84 -11.43 9.56
C ALA A 68 -19.28 -11.16 10.07
N ALA A 69 -19.92 -10.10 9.59
CA ALA A 69 -21.28 -9.75 9.98
C ALA A 69 -22.30 -10.84 9.59
N LEU A 70 -22.23 -11.34 8.36
CA LEU A 70 -23.08 -12.45 7.91
C LEU A 70 -22.78 -13.73 8.66
N GLY A 71 -21.52 -14.06 8.91
CA GLY A 71 -21.11 -15.23 9.69
C GLY A 71 -21.72 -15.21 11.09
N ILE A 72 -21.66 -14.06 11.77
CA ILE A 72 -22.26 -13.85 13.10
C ILE A 72 -23.80 -13.99 13.01
N ALA A 73 -24.46 -13.36 12.03
CA ALA A 73 -25.90 -13.47 11.86
C ALA A 73 -26.34 -14.93 11.62
N TYR A 74 -25.60 -15.66 10.82
CA TYR A 74 -25.89 -17.07 10.51
C TYR A 74 -25.66 -18.02 11.69
N LEU A 75 -24.84 -17.66 12.70
CA LEU A 75 -24.72 -18.43 13.95
C LEU A 75 -26.08 -18.57 14.66
N PHE A 76 -26.92 -17.54 14.60
CA PHE A 76 -28.22 -17.56 15.25
C PHE A 76 -29.29 -18.31 14.46
N PHE A 77 -29.26 -18.25 13.12
CA PHE A 77 -30.33 -18.77 12.28
C PHE A 77 -29.98 -20.08 11.53
N PHE A 78 -28.71 -20.28 11.15
CA PHE A 78 -28.27 -21.36 10.25
C PHE A 78 -26.90 -21.94 10.65
N LYS A 79 -26.77 -22.39 11.88
CA LYS A 79 -25.52 -22.75 12.59
C LYS A 79 -24.41 -23.39 11.72
N LYS A 80 -24.70 -24.30 10.81
CA LYS A 80 -23.71 -24.95 9.94
C LYS A 80 -23.24 -24.07 8.78
N ARG A 81 -24.08 -23.16 8.29
CA ARG A 81 -23.74 -22.29 7.13
C ARG A 81 -22.81 -21.13 7.51
N CYS A 82 -22.74 -20.74 8.80
CA CYS A 82 -21.80 -19.72 9.25
C CYS A 82 -20.34 -20.11 8.97
N LEU A 83 -20.03 -21.41 8.93
CA LEU A 83 -18.67 -21.91 8.67
C LEU A 83 -18.12 -21.46 7.31
N ILE A 84 -18.97 -21.24 6.31
CA ILE A 84 -18.56 -20.78 4.96
C ILE A 84 -17.90 -19.39 5.07
N PHE A 85 -18.50 -18.50 5.86
CA PHE A 85 -18.00 -17.14 6.02
C PHE A 85 -16.68 -17.10 6.79
N PHE A 86 -16.58 -17.85 7.88
CA PHE A 86 -15.36 -17.93 8.68
C PHE A 86 -14.23 -18.66 7.92
N ALA A 87 -14.54 -19.69 7.15
CA ALA A 87 -13.57 -20.37 6.29
C ALA A 87 -13.02 -19.42 5.20
N ALA A 88 -13.89 -18.60 4.60
CA ALA A 88 -13.45 -17.61 3.61
C ALA A 88 -12.54 -16.50 4.22
N ILE A 89 -12.80 -16.07 5.46
CA ILE A 89 -11.91 -15.16 6.20
C ILE A 89 -10.59 -15.88 6.51
N LEU A 90 -10.62 -17.12 6.99
CA LEU A 90 -9.44 -17.90 7.32
C LEU A 90 -8.53 -18.12 6.12
N LEU A 91 -9.11 -18.37 4.94
CA LEU A 91 -8.37 -18.47 3.67
C LEU A 91 -7.55 -17.19 3.39
N ASN A 92 -8.07 -16.05 3.82
CA ASN A 92 -7.43 -14.73 3.67
C ASN A 92 -6.63 -14.29 4.92
N PHE A 93 -6.34 -15.18 5.86
CA PHE A 93 -5.67 -14.80 7.11
C PHE A 93 -4.32 -14.10 6.87
N HIS A 94 -3.56 -14.56 5.87
CA HIS A 94 -2.31 -13.91 5.46
C HIS A 94 -2.56 -12.47 4.97
N ASN A 95 -3.51 -12.26 4.05
CA ASN A 95 -3.87 -10.94 3.52
C ASN A 95 -4.39 -10.01 4.63
N LEU A 96 -5.12 -10.56 5.61
CA LEU A 96 -5.56 -9.81 6.77
C LEU A 96 -4.38 -9.35 7.62
N GLY A 97 -3.40 -10.25 7.88
CA GLY A 97 -2.17 -9.92 8.60
C GLY A 97 -1.29 -8.89 7.90
N LEU A 98 -1.33 -8.79 6.57
CA LEU A 98 -0.67 -7.73 5.81
C LEU A 98 -1.40 -6.38 5.91
N SER A 99 -2.72 -6.40 6.12
CA SER A 99 -3.58 -5.20 6.12
C SER A 99 -3.77 -4.61 7.52
N VAL A 100 -3.72 -5.44 8.56
CA VAL A 100 -3.95 -5.03 9.95
C VAL A 100 -2.91 -5.67 10.85
N ARG A 101 -2.26 -4.88 11.67
CA ARG A 101 -1.29 -5.35 12.68
C ARG A 101 -1.77 -5.02 14.08
N LEU A 102 -1.81 -6.03 14.92
CA LEU A 102 -2.09 -5.84 16.34
C LEU A 102 -0.86 -5.27 17.05
N PRO A 103 -1.05 -4.46 18.11
CA PRO A 103 0.07 -4.00 18.91
C PRO A 103 0.92 -5.18 19.38
N HIS A 104 2.22 -5.10 19.16
CA HIS A 104 3.16 -6.06 19.73
C HIS A 104 3.29 -5.79 21.23
N ASN A 105 3.37 -6.85 22.04
CA ASN A 105 3.60 -6.74 23.50
C ASN A 105 5.01 -6.24 23.86
N ASP A 106 5.88 -6.03 22.90
CA ASP A 106 7.11 -5.29 23.10
C ASP A 106 6.71 -3.85 23.41
N ARG A 107 6.39 -3.60 24.70
CA ARG A 107 6.15 -2.24 25.18
C ARG A 107 7.33 -1.41 24.71
N PRO A 108 7.14 -0.36 23.88
CA PRO A 108 8.21 0.59 23.68
C PRO A 108 8.58 1.08 25.08
N ARG A 109 9.84 0.90 25.50
CA ARG A 109 10.30 1.57 26.70
C ARG A 109 9.95 3.03 26.50
N ARG A 110 9.40 3.68 27.54
CA ARG A 110 9.05 5.12 27.53
C ARG A 110 10.19 6.01 27.01
N ASP A 111 11.38 5.48 26.92
CA ASP A 111 12.59 6.09 26.39
C ASP A 111 12.70 6.01 24.86
N ASP A 112 11.90 5.18 24.17
CA ASP A 112 12.02 5.01 22.71
C ASP A 112 11.63 6.27 21.91
N HIS A 113 10.72 7.10 22.44
CA HIS A 113 10.40 8.41 21.83
C HIS A 113 11.53 9.45 21.93
N ARG A 114 12.43 9.32 22.94
CA ARG A 114 13.64 10.12 23.05
C ARG A 114 14.84 9.47 22.36
N MET A 115 14.83 8.13 22.20
CA MET A 115 15.88 7.38 21.51
C MET A 115 15.70 7.35 19.98
N ALA A 116 14.53 7.75 19.45
CA ALA A 116 14.32 7.90 18.01
C ALA A 116 15.20 9.01 17.38
N SER A 117 15.84 9.87 18.20
CA SER A 117 16.73 10.92 17.73
C SER A 117 18.22 10.57 17.80
N ALA A 118 18.61 9.49 18.49
CA ALA A 118 20.01 9.05 18.57
C ALA A 118 20.11 7.64 17.93
N THR A 119 20.37 7.60 16.63
CA THR A 119 20.70 6.33 15.93
C THR A 119 21.95 5.72 16.56
N ARG A 120 21.87 4.42 16.90
CA ARG A 120 23.04 3.66 17.29
C ARG A 120 23.99 3.53 16.10
N PRO A 121 25.31 3.27 16.31
CA PRO A 121 26.27 3.17 15.20
C PRO A 121 25.89 2.19 14.08
N SER A 122 25.00 1.24 14.35
CA SER A 122 24.53 0.20 13.42
C SER A 122 23.06 0.38 13.00
N GLU A 123 22.50 1.58 13.12
CA GLU A 123 21.12 1.89 12.76
C GLU A 123 21.07 3.10 11.81
N PHE A 124 20.05 3.15 10.96
CA PHE A 124 19.68 4.34 10.21
C PHE A 124 18.16 4.52 10.22
N LYS A 125 17.72 5.77 10.15
CA LYS A 125 16.32 6.13 9.97
C LYS A 125 16.06 6.50 8.51
N VAL A 126 15.02 5.90 7.92
CA VAL A 126 14.52 6.25 6.58
C VAL A 126 13.13 6.86 6.69
N LEU A 127 12.89 7.91 5.89
CA LEU A 127 11.58 8.52 5.68
C LEU A 127 11.19 8.37 4.21
N SER A 128 10.03 7.80 3.93
CA SER A 128 9.41 7.79 2.60
C SER A 128 8.16 8.65 2.60
N TYR A 129 8.05 9.57 1.63
CA TYR A 129 6.96 10.51 1.59
C TYR A 129 6.62 10.94 0.15
N ASN A 130 5.40 10.63 -0.30
CA ASN A 130 4.84 11.29 -1.48
C ASN A 130 4.41 12.71 -1.08
N VAL A 131 5.16 13.71 -1.57
CA VAL A 131 5.01 15.11 -1.15
C VAL A 131 4.01 15.89 -2.01
N CYS A 132 3.32 15.24 -2.96
CA CYS A 132 2.31 15.84 -3.82
C CYS A 132 2.76 17.21 -4.37
N LEU A 133 3.94 17.24 -5.02
CA LEU A 133 4.56 18.43 -5.60
C LEU A 133 4.75 19.59 -4.59
N PHE A 134 4.80 19.29 -3.30
CA PHE A 134 4.81 20.30 -2.21
C PHE A 134 3.61 21.26 -2.27
N GLY A 135 2.46 20.77 -2.76
CA GLY A 135 1.26 21.57 -2.93
C GLY A 135 1.32 22.59 -4.07
N TYR A 136 2.15 22.38 -5.08
CA TYR A 136 2.32 23.32 -6.21
C TYR A 136 1.00 23.68 -6.90
N TYR A 137 0.07 22.73 -7.00
CA TYR A 137 -1.26 22.96 -7.60
C TYR A 137 -2.35 23.32 -6.57
N ALA A 138 -2.04 23.34 -5.27
CA ALA A 138 -3.00 23.76 -4.25
C ALA A 138 -3.27 25.28 -4.39
N GLN A 139 -4.55 25.65 -4.58
CA GLN A 139 -4.92 27.04 -4.85
C GLN A 139 -4.84 27.92 -3.59
N ASP A 140 -5.04 27.34 -2.42
CA ASP A 140 -5.35 28.02 -1.17
C ASP A 140 -4.19 28.10 -0.16
N ASP A 141 -3.11 27.30 -0.29
CA ASP A 141 -1.99 27.35 0.67
C ASP A 141 -0.67 26.80 0.13
N ARG A 142 -0.22 27.24 -1.04
CA ARG A 142 0.99 26.70 -1.70
C ARG A 142 2.24 26.83 -0.82
N ASN A 143 2.48 28.01 -0.26
CA ASN A 143 3.70 28.28 0.50
C ASN A 143 3.67 27.62 1.89
N GLY A 144 2.53 27.65 2.58
CA GLY A 144 2.41 27.03 3.90
C GLY A 144 2.58 25.52 3.87
N ARG A 145 2.03 24.82 2.85
CA ARG A 145 2.15 23.37 2.71
C ARG A 145 3.60 22.94 2.48
N LYS A 146 4.30 23.61 1.58
CA LYS A 146 5.72 23.37 1.32
C LYS A 146 6.56 23.51 2.59
N ASP A 147 6.37 24.60 3.31
CA ASP A 147 7.16 24.90 4.50
C ASP A 147 6.84 23.93 5.65
N ARG A 148 5.58 23.51 5.78
CA ARG A 148 5.16 22.47 6.74
C ARG A 148 5.80 21.12 6.41
N ILE A 149 5.80 20.69 5.14
CA ILE A 149 6.46 19.45 4.71
C ILE A 149 7.96 19.53 4.96
N ALA A 150 8.61 20.64 4.59
CA ALA A 150 10.05 20.81 4.80
C ALA A 150 10.42 20.84 6.29
N SER A 151 9.62 21.51 7.12
CA SER A 151 9.78 21.53 8.58
C SER A 151 9.61 20.14 9.17
N TYR A 152 8.58 19.39 8.75
CA TYR A 152 8.35 18.02 9.19
C TYR A 152 9.55 17.11 8.85
N ILE A 153 10.06 17.18 7.62
CA ILE A 153 11.25 16.44 7.21
C ILE A 153 12.47 16.80 8.10
N GLY A 154 12.62 18.07 8.46
CA GLY A 154 13.69 18.53 9.35
C GLY A 154 13.58 17.96 10.77
N VAL A 155 12.37 17.90 11.32
CA VAL A 155 12.10 17.39 12.67
C VAL A 155 12.25 15.86 12.75
N GLU A 156 11.94 15.15 11.66
CA GLU A 156 12.07 13.69 11.59
C GLU A 156 13.53 13.20 11.66
N GLU A 157 14.50 14.06 11.32
CA GLU A 157 15.93 13.77 11.40
C GLU A 157 16.34 12.43 10.75
N ALA A 158 15.63 11.99 9.70
CA ALA A 158 15.96 10.79 9.00
C ALA A 158 17.34 10.87 8.32
N ASP A 159 18.05 9.75 8.21
CA ASP A 159 19.34 9.69 7.52
C ASP A 159 19.16 9.60 6.01
N ILE A 160 18.04 9.00 5.59
CA ILE A 160 17.69 8.75 4.18
C ILE A 160 16.26 9.23 3.95
N LEU A 161 16.06 10.05 2.90
CA LEU A 161 14.75 10.47 2.42
C LEU A 161 14.48 9.84 1.05
N CYS A 162 13.31 9.22 0.90
CA CYS A 162 12.78 8.76 -0.37
C CYS A 162 11.52 9.57 -0.67
N LEU A 163 11.62 10.54 -1.56
CA LEU A 163 10.53 11.44 -1.88
C LEU A 163 9.92 11.09 -3.24
N GLN A 164 8.60 10.93 -3.30
CA GLN A 164 7.84 10.76 -4.52
C GLN A 164 7.10 12.06 -4.83
N GLU A 165 6.81 12.29 -6.11
CA GLU A 165 6.27 13.56 -6.59
C GLU A 165 7.06 14.79 -6.09
N TYR A 166 8.39 14.62 -5.98
CA TYR A 166 9.26 15.72 -5.67
C TYR A 166 9.19 16.78 -6.77
N TYR A 167 9.05 18.04 -6.37
CA TYR A 167 9.04 19.17 -7.29
C TYR A 167 9.94 20.29 -6.76
N GLU A 168 10.77 20.82 -7.64
CA GLU A 168 11.58 22.00 -7.38
C GLU A 168 11.62 22.89 -8.63
N SER A 169 11.40 24.18 -8.48
CA SER A 169 11.58 25.15 -9.56
C SER A 169 12.79 26.02 -9.32
N LYS A 170 13.25 26.71 -10.37
CA LYS A 170 14.29 27.73 -10.25
C LYS A 170 13.83 28.98 -9.48
N ALA A 171 12.51 29.12 -9.28
CA ALA A 171 11.94 30.20 -8.49
C ALA A 171 12.31 30.04 -7.00
N PRO A 172 12.71 31.13 -6.31
CA PRO A 172 13.23 31.06 -4.94
C PRO A 172 12.31 30.34 -3.95
N GLN A 173 10.99 30.50 -4.12
CA GLN A 173 9.98 29.90 -3.22
C GLN A 173 9.91 28.39 -3.31
N PHE A 174 10.47 27.75 -4.33
CA PHE A 174 10.48 26.29 -4.51
C PHE A 174 11.90 25.70 -4.59
N ARG A 175 12.88 26.33 -3.90
CA ARG A 175 14.25 25.79 -3.78
C ARG A 175 14.36 24.81 -2.62
N ILE A 176 13.67 23.69 -2.72
CA ILE A 176 13.57 22.68 -1.65
C ILE A 176 14.92 22.06 -1.33
N ARG A 177 15.74 21.78 -2.34
CA ARG A 177 17.07 21.18 -2.20
C ARG A 177 17.97 21.95 -1.25
N GLU A 178 17.94 23.27 -1.32
CA GLU A 178 18.75 24.11 -0.43
C GLU A 178 18.27 24.00 1.03
N THR A 179 16.97 23.96 1.25
CA THR A 179 16.38 23.73 2.58
C THR A 179 16.80 22.39 3.14
N LEU A 180 16.71 21.31 2.34
CA LEU A 180 17.15 19.97 2.75
C LEU A 180 18.67 19.90 3.00
N ARG A 181 19.46 20.61 2.21
CA ARG A 181 20.92 20.70 2.44
C ARG A 181 21.24 21.36 3.80
N LYS A 182 20.50 22.40 4.19
CA LYS A 182 20.64 23.03 5.52
C LYS A 182 20.22 22.09 6.65
N ALA A 183 19.25 21.18 6.40
CA ALA A 183 18.85 20.14 7.34
C ALA A 183 19.82 18.94 7.39
N GLY A 184 20.96 18.99 6.68
CA GLY A 184 22.03 17.99 6.75
C GLY A 184 22.06 17.00 5.59
N TYR A 185 21.12 17.05 4.64
CA TYR A 185 21.11 16.17 3.47
C TYR A 185 22.06 16.68 2.39
N ARG A 186 23.32 16.30 2.50
CA ARG A 186 24.41 16.79 1.64
C ARG A 186 24.45 16.08 0.29
N HIS A 187 23.89 14.89 0.19
CA HIS A 187 23.89 14.05 -0.99
C HIS A 187 22.47 13.84 -1.49
N HIS A 188 22.29 13.88 -2.80
CA HIS A 188 20.98 13.61 -3.43
C HIS A 188 21.17 13.01 -4.83
N THR A 189 20.16 12.27 -5.31
CA THR A 189 20.15 11.75 -6.67
C THR A 189 19.99 12.89 -7.69
N ARG A 190 20.50 12.64 -8.92
CA ARG A 190 20.21 13.54 -10.05
C ARG A 190 18.70 13.52 -10.31
N LEU A 191 18.14 14.70 -10.37
CA LEU A 191 16.72 14.87 -10.60
C LEU A 191 16.44 14.95 -12.10
N LEU A 192 15.25 14.51 -12.52
CA LEU A 192 14.78 14.74 -13.88
C LEU A 192 14.59 16.24 -14.08
N GLU A 193 15.48 16.86 -14.86
CA GLU A 193 15.52 18.30 -15.07
C GLU A 193 14.99 18.66 -16.45
N ASN A 194 14.15 19.69 -16.50
CA ASN A 194 13.93 20.46 -17.71
C ASN A 194 14.41 21.91 -17.54
N ALA A 195 14.23 22.77 -18.52
CA ALA A 195 14.72 24.15 -18.48
C ALA A 195 14.18 24.99 -17.32
N ARG A 196 13.08 24.59 -16.67
CA ARG A 196 12.33 25.37 -15.68
C ARG A 196 12.22 24.72 -14.31
N PHE A 197 12.14 23.39 -14.23
CA PHE A 197 11.87 22.67 -12.98
C PHE A 197 12.50 21.27 -12.95
N TYR A 198 12.58 20.70 -11.76
CA TYR A 198 12.92 19.31 -11.48
C TYR A 198 11.66 18.61 -11.00
N PHE A 199 11.43 17.38 -11.45
CA PHE A 199 10.21 16.63 -11.13
C PHE A 199 10.48 15.13 -11.07
N GLY A 200 9.80 14.42 -10.17
CA GLY A 200 9.78 12.96 -10.08
C GLY A 200 10.16 12.39 -8.73
N ASN A 201 10.86 11.26 -8.75
CA ASN A 201 11.40 10.63 -7.55
C ASN A 201 12.75 11.26 -7.17
N ALA A 202 13.03 11.34 -5.85
CA ALA A 202 14.30 11.81 -5.36
C ALA A 202 14.73 11.05 -4.09
N ILE A 203 16.02 10.74 -3.99
CA ILE A 203 16.65 10.26 -2.77
C ILE A 203 17.57 11.37 -2.26
N PHE A 204 17.40 11.75 -1.00
CA PHE A 204 18.32 12.60 -0.27
C PHE A 204 18.95 11.82 0.86
N SER A 205 20.22 12.04 1.16
CA SER A 205 20.95 11.24 2.13
C SER A 205 21.97 12.09 2.91
N ARG A 206 22.15 11.75 4.18
CA ARG A 206 23.29 12.18 4.98
C ARG A 206 24.55 11.37 4.65
N PHE A 207 24.36 10.15 4.11
CA PHE A 207 25.42 9.25 3.70
C PHE A 207 25.86 9.55 2.26
N PRO A 208 27.16 9.34 1.91
CA PRO A 208 27.65 9.51 0.55
C PRO A 208 26.93 8.62 -0.46
N ILE A 209 26.62 9.17 -1.63
CA ILE A 209 26.12 8.42 -2.78
C ILE A 209 27.31 7.96 -3.64
N LEU A 210 27.54 6.66 -3.73
CA LEU A 210 28.60 6.07 -4.53
C LEU A 210 28.20 5.92 -6.00
N ARG A 211 26.95 5.58 -6.24
CA ARG A 211 26.35 5.37 -7.56
C ARG A 211 24.87 5.69 -7.53
N GLN A 212 24.33 6.12 -8.65
CA GLN A 212 22.90 6.33 -8.85
C GLN A 212 22.53 6.11 -10.31
N ASP A 213 21.32 5.60 -10.54
CA ASP A 213 20.76 5.44 -11.88
C ASP A 213 19.24 5.20 -11.80
N THR A 214 18.60 5.11 -12.95
CA THR A 214 17.22 4.64 -13.07
C THR A 214 17.18 3.12 -13.11
N VAL A 215 16.07 2.53 -12.66
CA VAL A 215 15.86 1.10 -12.85
C VAL A 215 15.70 0.81 -14.34
N PRO A 216 16.49 -0.12 -14.93
CA PRO A 216 16.42 -0.42 -16.36
C PRO A 216 15.00 -0.72 -16.84
N GLY A 217 14.60 -0.12 -17.95
CA GLY A 217 13.27 -0.24 -18.52
C GLY A 217 12.22 0.66 -17.89
N LEU A 218 12.54 1.41 -16.83
CA LEU A 218 11.65 2.38 -16.20
C LEU A 218 12.13 3.83 -16.43
N SER A 219 11.19 4.76 -16.34
CA SER A 219 11.49 6.18 -16.26
C SER A 219 11.94 6.55 -14.84
N PRO A 220 12.79 7.57 -14.64
CA PRO A 220 13.10 8.12 -13.31
C PRO A 220 11.85 8.61 -12.57
N LEU A 221 10.76 8.89 -13.27
CA LEU A 221 9.46 9.19 -12.65
C LEU A 221 8.85 7.96 -11.96
N ASN A 222 9.19 6.76 -12.40
CA ASN A 222 8.65 5.52 -11.84
C ASN A 222 9.56 4.88 -10.81
N ALA A 223 10.88 4.79 -11.09
CA ALA A 223 11.82 4.25 -10.13
C ALA A 223 13.27 4.65 -10.45
N LEU A 224 14.00 5.00 -9.40
CA LEU A 224 15.44 5.19 -9.43
C LEU A 224 16.09 4.57 -8.19
N TYR A 225 17.41 4.42 -8.22
CA TYR A 225 18.17 3.91 -7.09
C TYR A 225 19.46 4.70 -6.83
N ALA A 226 19.96 4.58 -5.61
CA ALA A 226 21.28 5.05 -5.20
C ALA A 226 21.97 4.00 -4.33
N ASP A 227 23.26 3.81 -4.53
CA ASP A 227 24.14 3.04 -3.66
C ASP A 227 24.75 4.00 -2.65
N LEU A 228 24.41 3.82 -1.37
CA LEU A 228 24.88 4.64 -0.27
C LEU A 228 25.98 3.93 0.50
N GLN A 229 26.98 4.69 0.92
CA GLN A 229 28.02 4.20 1.82
C GLN A 229 27.57 4.39 3.26
N LEU A 230 27.28 3.30 3.96
CA LEU A 230 26.96 3.33 5.38
C LEU A 230 28.19 3.59 6.25
N PRO A 231 28.03 4.11 7.47
CA PRO A 231 29.09 4.08 8.47
C PRO A 231 29.63 2.65 8.63
N GLY A 232 30.96 2.51 8.60
CA GLY A 232 31.60 1.19 8.61
C GLY A 232 32.01 0.67 7.23
N GLY A 233 31.63 1.35 6.14
CA GLY A 233 32.08 1.07 4.77
C GLY A 233 31.14 0.18 3.95
N ASP A 234 30.13 -0.41 4.54
CA ASP A 234 29.11 -1.21 3.85
C ASP A 234 28.31 -0.40 2.83
N THR A 235 27.83 -1.08 1.79
CA THR A 235 26.97 -0.47 0.78
C THR A 235 25.51 -0.87 0.98
N LEU A 236 24.62 0.14 0.96
CA LEU A 236 23.16 -0.03 0.94
C LEU A 236 22.61 0.48 -0.39
N ARG A 237 21.94 -0.37 -1.16
CA ARG A 237 21.18 0.09 -2.33
C ARG A 237 19.79 0.50 -1.92
N VAL A 238 19.49 1.77 -2.13
CA VAL A 238 18.18 2.38 -1.84
C VAL A 238 17.45 2.62 -3.15
N TYR A 239 16.22 2.15 -3.25
CA TYR A 239 15.29 2.45 -4.33
C TYR A 239 14.23 3.41 -3.82
N THR A 240 13.84 4.36 -4.66
CA THR A 240 12.57 5.07 -4.51
C THR A 240 11.73 4.87 -5.76
N PHE A 241 10.44 4.61 -5.56
CA PHE A 241 9.52 4.36 -6.66
C PHE A 241 8.17 5.05 -6.46
N HIS A 242 7.54 5.38 -7.57
CA HIS A 242 6.14 5.81 -7.65
C HIS A 242 5.53 5.13 -8.87
N LEU A 243 4.68 4.13 -8.62
CA LEU A 243 4.01 3.43 -9.71
C LEU A 243 2.99 4.35 -10.39
N ALA A 244 2.63 4.01 -11.62
CA ALA A 244 1.74 4.83 -12.43
C ALA A 244 0.45 5.20 -11.67
N SER A 245 0.14 6.48 -11.54
CA SER A 245 -1.08 6.95 -10.88
C SER A 245 -2.33 6.42 -11.59
N LEU A 246 -3.39 6.15 -10.82
CA LEU A 246 -4.71 5.77 -11.34
C LEU A 246 -5.37 6.87 -12.18
N ARG A 247 -4.88 8.11 -12.10
CA ARG A 247 -5.36 9.29 -12.85
C ARG A 247 -6.87 9.46 -12.75
N PHE A 248 -7.42 9.40 -11.54
CA PHE A 248 -8.80 9.79 -11.32
C PHE A 248 -8.94 11.30 -11.54
N ASP A 249 -9.83 11.66 -12.44
CA ASP A 249 -10.18 13.07 -12.69
C ASP A 249 -11.25 13.56 -11.68
N ASP A 250 -11.53 14.86 -11.72
CA ASP A 250 -12.50 15.45 -10.78
C ASP A 250 -13.93 14.92 -10.99
N HIS A 251 -14.26 14.46 -12.20
CA HIS A 251 -15.53 13.78 -12.48
C HIS A 251 -15.60 12.41 -11.79
N ASP A 252 -14.53 11.60 -11.83
CA ASP A 252 -14.47 10.32 -11.12
C ASP A 252 -14.64 10.52 -9.60
N LYS A 253 -14.02 11.58 -9.06
CA LYS A 253 -14.11 11.93 -7.62
C LYS A 253 -15.52 12.39 -7.25
N ALA A 254 -16.12 13.28 -8.07
CA ALA A 254 -17.47 13.75 -7.85
C ALA A 254 -18.49 12.61 -7.87
N LEU A 255 -18.39 11.71 -8.86
CA LEU A 255 -19.25 10.53 -8.96
C LEU A 255 -19.19 9.65 -7.71
N TYR A 256 -17.99 9.43 -7.17
CA TYR A 256 -17.83 8.64 -5.94
C TYR A 256 -18.50 9.32 -4.73
N HIS A 257 -18.32 10.64 -4.59
CA HIS A 257 -19.00 11.40 -3.53
C HIS A 257 -20.52 11.38 -3.69
N GLU A 258 -21.00 11.40 -4.92
CA GLU A 258 -22.43 11.29 -5.21
C GLU A 258 -22.98 9.91 -4.85
N LEU A 259 -22.28 8.83 -5.21
CA LEU A 259 -22.65 7.46 -4.85
C LEU A 259 -22.72 7.22 -3.32
N LEU A 260 -21.86 7.91 -2.55
CA LEU A 260 -21.86 7.78 -1.09
C LEU A 260 -22.91 8.63 -0.38
N ASN A 261 -23.29 9.78 -0.94
CA ASN A 261 -23.99 10.82 -0.19
C ASN A 261 -25.38 11.15 -0.74
N LYS A 262 -25.77 10.63 -1.91
CA LYS A 262 -27.07 10.92 -2.53
C LYS A 262 -27.85 9.64 -2.83
N PRO A 263 -29.20 9.68 -2.80
CA PRO A 263 -30.01 8.63 -3.37
C PRO A 263 -29.64 8.42 -4.86
N LEU A 264 -29.64 7.16 -5.30
CA LEU A 264 -29.34 6.82 -6.70
C LEU A 264 -30.29 7.57 -7.63
N ASP A 265 -29.75 8.41 -8.50
CA ASP A 265 -30.48 9.11 -9.54
C ASP A 265 -30.61 8.22 -10.77
N GLU A 266 -31.84 7.91 -11.19
CA GLU A 266 -32.12 7.05 -12.34
C GLU A 266 -31.61 7.63 -13.66
N SER A 267 -31.38 8.95 -13.75
CA SER A 267 -30.84 9.61 -14.93
C SER A 267 -29.34 9.33 -15.17
N VAL A 268 -28.61 8.92 -14.15
CA VAL A 268 -27.18 8.62 -14.23
C VAL A 268 -26.97 7.14 -14.50
N SER A 269 -26.27 6.80 -15.59
CA SER A 269 -25.91 5.42 -15.90
C SER A 269 -24.72 4.96 -15.05
N TYR A 270 -24.97 4.71 -13.74
CA TYR A 270 -23.95 4.23 -12.79
C TYR A 270 -23.17 3.00 -13.29
N LYS A 271 -23.81 2.13 -14.08
CA LYS A 271 -23.16 0.97 -14.70
C LYS A 271 -22.08 1.37 -15.69
N ALA A 272 -22.34 2.39 -16.51
CA ALA A 272 -21.37 2.86 -17.50
C ALA A 272 -20.17 3.53 -16.78
N GLU A 273 -20.43 4.34 -15.77
CA GLU A 273 -19.40 5.05 -15.00
C GLU A 273 -18.54 4.07 -14.15
N ALA A 274 -19.16 3.14 -13.44
CA ALA A 274 -18.44 2.06 -12.76
C ALA A 274 -17.55 1.25 -13.73
N GLY A 275 -18.05 1.03 -14.96
CA GLY A 275 -17.26 0.39 -16.01
C GLY A 275 -16.05 1.22 -16.48
N LYS A 276 -16.12 2.55 -16.48
CA LYS A 276 -14.97 3.43 -16.79
C LYS A 276 -13.92 3.34 -15.68
N ILE A 277 -14.32 3.47 -14.41
CA ILE A 277 -13.45 3.34 -13.24
C ILE A 277 -12.77 1.97 -13.23
N ALA A 278 -13.53 0.89 -13.45
CA ALA A 278 -12.98 -0.46 -13.50
C ALA A 278 -11.92 -0.63 -14.59
N ARG A 279 -12.11 -0.01 -15.76
CA ARG A 279 -11.12 -0.01 -16.86
C ARG A 279 -9.86 0.80 -16.49
N LYS A 280 -10.00 1.99 -15.85
CA LYS A 280 -8.86 2.78 -15.37
C LYS A 280 -8.02 1.98 -14.38
N VAL A 281 -8.65 1.39 -13.37
CA VAL A 281 -7.99 0.56 -12.34
C VAL A 281 -7.30 -0.66 -12.99
N SER A 282 -8.00 -1.39 -13.86
CA SER A 282 -7.43 -2.57 -14.53
C SER A 282 -6.25 -2.23 -15.44
N ARG A 283 -6.28 -1.06 -16.10
CA ARG A 283 -5.17 -0.59 -16.92
C ARG A 283 -3.96 -0.24 -16.06
N ALA A 284 -4.16 0.50 -14.97
CA ALA A 284 -3.09 0.86 -14.06
C ALA A 284 -2.44 -0.38 -13.44
N ALA A 285 -3.23 -1.35 -12.96
CA ALA A 285 -2.73 -2.58 -12.39
C ALA A 285 -1.82 -3.40 -13.35
N ARG A 286 -2.11 -3.40 -14.67
CA ARG A 286 -1.23 -4.03 -15.66
C ARG A 286 0.12 -3.32 -15.74
N ILE A 287 0.11 -1.99 -15.71
CA ILE A 287 1.33 -1.18 -15.72
C ILE A 287 2.11 -1.43 -14.42
N HIS A 288 1.44 -1.41 -13.27
CA HIS A 288 2.05 -1.70 -11.97
C HIS A 288 2.71 -3.08 -11.94
N ALA A 289 2.02 -4.11 -12.45
CA ALA A 289 2.56 -5.46 -12.52
C ALA A 289 3.87 -5.53 -13.32
N GLU A 290 4.00 -4.75 -14.40
CA GLU A 290 5.24 -4.68 -15.17
C GLU A 290 6.32 -3.90 -14.43
N GLN A 291 5.98 -2.72 -13.88
CA GLN A 291 6.89 -1.88 -13.14
C GLN A 291 7.50 -2.62 -11.93
N VAL A 292 6.68 -3.32 -11.13
CA VAL A 292 7.17 -4.07 -9.97
C VAL A 292 8.04 -5.26 -10.38
N ARG A 293 7.79 -5.90 -11.52
CA ARG A 293 8.66 -6.98 -12.02
C ARG A 293 10.05 -6.47 -12.36
N GLN A 294 10.15 -5.31 -12.99
CA GLN A 294 11.43 -4.68 -13.33
C GLN A 294 12.19 -4.25 -12.08
N ILE A 295 11.54 -3.56 -11.13
CA ILE A 295 12.14 -3.20 -9.84
C ILE A 295 12.62 -4.46 -9.12
N LYS A 296 11.78 -5.49 -9.06
CA LYS A 296 12.08 -6.77 -8.41
C LYS A 296 13.27 -7.47 -9.01
N ALA A 297 13.31 -7.58 -10.33
CA ALA A 297 14.41 -8.24 -11.04
C ALA A 297 15.75 -7.52 -10.79
N HIS A 298 15.75 -6.20 -10.87
CA HIS A 298 16.94 -5.40 -10.62
C HIS A 298 17.38 -5.47 -9.14
N ALA A 299 16.45 -5.43 -8.19
CA ALA A 299 16.75 -5.57 -6.78
C ALA A 299 17.24 -6.98 -6.43
N ALA A 300 16.69 -8.03 -7.04
CA ALA A 300 17.11 -9.42 -6.80
C ALA A 300 18.58 -9.68 -7.24
N ALA A 301 19.04 -9.00 -8.30
CA ALA A 301 20.41 -9.10 -8.77
C ALA A 301 21.40 -8.24 -7.97
N CYS A 302 20.93 -7.40 -7.05
CA CYS A 302 21.81 -6.52 -6.26
C CYS A 302 22.56 -7.32 -5.20
N PRO A 303 23.91 -7.27 -5.15
CA PRO A 303 24.68 -8.00 -4.14
C PRO A 303 24.58 -7.37 -2.74
N TYR A 304 24.29 -6.07 -2.67
CA TYR A 304 24.27 -5.30 -1.42
C TYR A 304 22.98 -5.53 -0.61
N ARG A 305 22.96 -5.01 0.61
CA ARG A 305 21.71 -4.78 1.34
C ARG A 305 20.79 -3.89 0.52
N VAL A 306 19.50 -4.17 0.54
CA VAL A 306 18.51 -3.46 -0.28
C VAL A 306 17.44 -2.85 0.60
N LEU A 307 17.13 -1.58 0.33
CA LEU A 307 16.01 -0.83 0.86
C LEU A 307 15.17 -0.33 -0.32
N ILE A 308 13.87 -0.56 -0.29
CA ILE A 308 12.93 -0.15 -1.36
C ILE A 308 11.80 0.63 -0.73
N CYS A 309 11.67 1.90 -1.06
CA CYS A 309 10.68 2.81 -0.50
C CYS A 309 9.83 3.43 -1.61
N GLY A 310 8.55 3.63 -1.38
CA GLY A 310 7.75 4.41 -2.33
C GLY A 310 6.27 4.13 -2.31
N ASP A 311 5.59 4.86 -3.19
CA ASP A 311 4.16 4.79 -3.44
C ASP A 311 3.86 3.76 -4.53
N MET A 312 3.16 2.71 -4.13
CA MET A 312 2.76 1.62 -5.03
C MET A 312 1.43 1.88 -5.74
N ASN A 313 0.64 2.85 -5.28
CA ASN A 313 -0.74 3.06 -5.75
C ASN A 313 -1.63 1.80 -5.66
N GLU A 314 -1.23 0.82 -4.85
CA GLU A 314 -1.91 -0.45 -4.64
C GLU A 314 -1.86 -0.86 -3.16
N ASN A 315 -2.94 -1.47 -2.68
CA ASN A 315 -3.00 -1.98 -1.31
C ASN A 315 -2.27 -3.33 -1.15
N PRO A 316 -2.09 -3.86 0.08
CA PRO A 316 -1.38 -5.13 0.30
C PRO A 316 -2.03 -6.35 -0.35
N VAL A 317 -3.34 -6.28 -0.68
CA VAL A 317 -4.07 -7.38 -1.32
C VAL A 317 -4.06 -7.17 -2.84
N SER A 318 -2.87 -7.07 -3.40
CA SER A 318 -2.67 -6.88 -4.83
C SER A 318 -1.54 -7.75 -5.38
N TYR A 319 -1.61 -8.02 -6.68
CA TYR A 319 -0.54 -8.72 -7.39
C TYR A 319 0.78 -7.96 -7.33
N ALA A 320 0.74 -6.63 -7.43
CA ALA A 320 1.93 -5.78 -7.41
C ALA A 320 2.65 -5.90 -6.06
N TYR A 321 1.93 -5.77 -4.94
CA TYR A 321 2.50 -5.93 -3.61
C TYR A 321 3.13 -7.32 -3.43
N HIS A 322 2.38 -8.39 -3.70
CA HIS A 322 2.88 -9.76 -3.51
C HIS A 322 4.07 -10.08 -4.43
N THR A 323 4.11 -9.50 -5.63
CA THR A 323 5.25 -9.65 -6.54
C THR A 323 6.50 -8.96 -5.99
N LEU A 324 6.39 -7.70 -5.55
CA LEU A 324 7.53 -6.94 -5.03
C LEU A 324 8.01 -7.48 -3.69
N ALA A 325 7.08 -7.74 -2.76
CA ALA A 325 7.38 -8.18 -1.39
C ALA A 325 8.04 -9.57 -1.31
N LYS A 326 7.90 -10.41 -2.34
CA LYS A 326 8.47 -11.78 -2.32
C LYS A 326 9.97 -11.76 -2.08
N GLY A 327 10.44 -12.30 -0.93
CA GLY A 327 11.85 -12.33 -0.52
C GLY A 327 12.35 -10.98 0.04
N LEU A 328 11.45 -10.04 0.30
CA LEU A 328 11.69 -8.82 1.06
C LEU A 328 10.92 -8.88 2.37
N LYS A 329 11.32 -8.09 3.34
CA LYS A 329 10.58 -7.82 4.57
C LYS A 329 9.91 -6.46 4.44
N ASP A 330 8.64 -6.38 4.80
CA ASP A 330 7.88 -5.13 4.87
C ASP A 330 7.97 -4.58 6.29
N ALA A 331 8.52 -3.38 6.44
CA ALA A 331 8.75 -2.75 7.75
C ALA A 331 7.46 -2.59 8.57
N PHE A 332 6.32 -2.32 7.91
CA PHE A 332 5.02 -2.30 8.57
C PHE A 332 4.65 -3.68 9.13
N THR A 333 4.89 -4.76 8.39
CA THR A 333 4.55 -6.10 8.89
C THR A 333 5.45 -6.55 10.03
N GLU A 334 6.66 -6.00 10.12
CA GLU A 334 7.58 -6.27 11.23
C GLU A 334 7.24 -5.45 12.50
N ARG A 335 6.91 -4.15 12.36
CA ARG A 335 6.78 -3.22 13.51
C ARG A 335 5.61 -2.26 13.46
N GLY A 336 4.78 -2.29 12.42
CA GLY A 336 3.61 -1.44 12.31
C GLY A 336 2.47 -1.85 13.25
N VAL A 337 1.53 -0.92 13.47
CA VAL A 337 0.33 -1.12 14.30
C VAL A 337 -0.90 -0.58 13.57
N GLY A 338 -2.03 -1.23 13.76
CA GLY A 338 -3.31 -0.82 13.20
C GLY A 338 -3.41 -1.10 11.70
N LEU A 339 -4.05 -0.20 10.96
CA LEU A 339 -4.29 -0.32 9.52
C LEU A 339 -3.12 0.21 8.66
N GLY A 340 -2.19 0.96 9.25
CA GLY A 340 -1.08 1.58 8.53
C GLY A 340 -1.52 2.50 7.38
N ARG A 341 -2.67 3.15 7.51
CA ARG A 341 -3.23 4.02 6.47
C ARG A 341 -2.27 5.13 6.08
N THR A 342 -1.87 5.17 4.82
CA THR A 342 -0.96 6.20 4.29
C THR A 342 -1.65 7.16 3.33
N TYR A 343 -2.74 6.77 2.68
CA TYR A 343 -3.47 7.61 1.73
C TYR A 343 -4.74 8.19 2.35
N SER A 344 -4.92 9.50 2.26
CA SER A 344 -6.07 10.25 2.77
C SER A 344 -7.01 10.77 1.69
N GLY A 345 -6.73 10.45 0.41
CA GLY A 345 -7.52 10.92 -0.72
C GLY A 345 -8.81 10.13 -0.95
N PHE A 346 -9.18 10.01 -2.22
CA PHE A 346 -10.47 9.55 -2.72
C PHE A 346 -10.96 8.16 -2.28
N PHE A 347 -10.06 7.18 -2.09
CA PHE A 347 -10.44 5.85 -1.61
C PHE A 347 -10.24 5.68 -0.10
N PRO A 348 -11.10 4.88 0.57
CA PRO A 348 -11.00 4.74 2.02
C PRO A 348 -9.72 3.99 2.43
N ALA A 349 -8.95 4.67 3.28
CA ALA A 349 -8.05 4.10 4.28
C ALA A 349 -7.09 3.00 3.80
N TYR A 350 -6.40 3.15 2.66
CA TYR A 350 -5.43 2.17 2.23
C TYR A 350 -3.99 2.56 2.62
N ARG A 351 -3.20 1.53 2.91
CA ARG A 351 -1.75 1.58 2.92
C ARG A 351 -1.28 1.35 1.49
N ILE A 352 -0.70 2.36 0.86
CA ILE A 352 -0.18 2.29 -0.51
C ILE A 352 1.29 2.71 -0.58
N ASP A 353 1.84 3.27 0.51
CA ASP A 353 3.24 3.58 0.67
C ASP A 353 3.93 2.49 1.49
N TYR A 354 5.15 2.13 1.10
CA TYR A 354 5.86 0.97 1.64
C TYR A 354 7.34 1.24 1.85
N ILE A 355 7.90 0.56 2.87
CA ILE A 355 9.32 0.41 3.10
C ILE A 355 9.62 -1.09 3.17
N PHE A 356 10.34 -1.61 2.16
CA PHE A 356 10.79 -3.00 2.12
C PHE A 356 12.30 -3.06 2.26
N HIS A 357 12.81 -4.14 2.83
CA HIS A 357 14.24 -4.36 2.92
C HIS A 357 14.62 -5.84 2.82
N ARG A 358 15.89 -6.11 2.50
CA ARG A 358 16.53 -7.43 2.59
C ARG A 358 18.02 -7.31 2.88
N ALA A 359 18.58 -8.37 3.45
CA ALA A 359 20.01 -8.55 3.62
C ALA A 359 20.77 -8.56 2.28
N ALA A 360 22.10 -8.42 2.34
CA ALA A 360 22.96 -8.62 1.20
C ALA A 360 22.87 -10.07 0.67
N LEU A 361 23.35 -10.29 -0.56
CA LEU A 361 23.53 -11.64 -1.06
C LEU A 361 24.86 -12.19 -0.53
N ASP A 362 24.88 -13.47 -0.20
CA ASP A 362 26.09 -14.22 0.09
C ASP A 362 26.90 -14.36 -1.23
N PRO A 363 28.15 -13.89 -1.27
CA PRO A 363 28.95 -13.92 -2.50
C PRO A 363 29.21 -15.33 -3.03
N ALA A 364 29.25 -16.34 -2.15
CA ALA A 364 29.54 -17.73 -2.53
C ALA A 364 28.33 -18.44 -3.11
N THR A 365 27.12 -18.15 -2.61
CA THR A 365 25.90 -18.87 -2.99
C THR A 365 24.95 -18.06 -3.86
N GLY A 366 25.12 -16.73 -3.92
CA GLY A 366 24.22 -15.81 -4.61
C GLY A 366 22.81 -15.73 -3.94
N LYS A 367 22.63 -16.35 -2.77
CA LYS A 367 21.37 -16.32 -2.02
C LYS A 367 21.40 -15.20 -0.98
N VAL A 368 20.21 -14.83 -0.47
CA VAL A 368 20.13 -13.87 0.64
C VAL A 368 20.88 -14.42 1.83
N SER A 369 21.81 -13.65 2.38
CA SER A 369 22.64 -14.05 3.51
C SER A 369 21.79 -14.22 4.77
N ASP A 370 21.99 -15.34 5.46
CA ASP A 370 21.38 -15.64 6.77
C ASP A 370 22.27 -15.19 7.95
N GLY A 371 23.48 -14.73 7.66
CA GLY A 371 24.43 -14.26 8.68
C GLY A 371 23.90 -13.05 9.46
N MET A 372 24.20 -12.96 10.76
CA MET A 372 23.73 -11.84 11.60
C MET A 372 24.28 -10.49 11.11
N ASP A 373 25.50 -10.47 10.62
CA ASP A 373 26.20 -9.26 10.14
C ASP A 373 25.64 -8.72 8.81
N ALA A 374 24.82 -9.51 8.10
CA ALA A 374 24.24 -9.13 6.80
C ALA A 374 22.76 -8.73 6.90
N ARG A 375 22.12 -8.93 8.07
CA ARG A 375 20.68 -8.73 8.24
C ARG A 375 20.33 -7.26 8.36
N LEU A 376 19.23 -6.88 7.66
CA LEU A 376 18.46 -5.70 8.00
C LEU A 376 17.25 -6.13 8.85
N ALA A 377 16.94 -5.37 9.89
CA ALA A 377 15.77 -5.61 10.73
C ALA A 377 15.11 -4.29 11.13
N THR A 378 13.80 -4.20 10.92
CA THR A 378 13.04 -3.04 11.37
C THR A 378 12.93 -3.04 12.89
N ARG A 379 13.37 -1.96 13.53
CA ARG A 379 13.26 -1.72 14.98
C ARG A 379 12.02 -0.92 15.32
N HIS A 380 11.71 0.03 14.49
CA HIS A 380 10.55 0.91 14.64
C HIS A 380 9.94 1.20 13.27
N PHE A 381 8.62 1.35 13.21
CA PHE A 381 7.89 1.80 12.04
C PHE A 381 6.76 2.73 12.49
N GLU A 382 6.60 3.83 11.78
CA GLU A 382 5.57 4.82 12.08
C GLU A 382 4.93 5.36 10.79
N VAL A 383 3.63 5.63 10.88
CA VAL A 383 2.90 6.46 9.91
C VAL A 383 2.72 7.83 10.56
N GLY A 384 3.32 8.85 9.99
CA GLY A 384 3.26 10.22 10.52
C GLY A 384 1.83 10.76 10.60
N ALA A 385 1.51 11.40 11.71
CA ALA A 385 0.17 11.95 11.97
C ALA A 385 0.02 13.37 11.40
N VAL A 386 0.45 13.58 10.14
CA VAL A 386 0.38 14.88 9.44
C VAL A 386 -0.40 14.76 8.13
N ASP A 387 -1.14 15.80 7.77
CA ASP A 387 -2.00 15.87 6.59
C ASP A 387 -1.54 17.03 5.66
N TYR A 388 -0.22 17.13 5.42
CA TYR A 388 0.36 18.17 4.56
C TYR A 388 0.38 17.78 3.08
N SER A 389 0.18 16.50 2.79
CA SER A 389 -0.03 15.90 1.48
C SER A 389 -1.30 15.06 1.54
N ASP A 390 -1.80 14.58 0.41
CA ASP A 390 -2.82 13.52 0.36
C ASP A 390 -2.25 12.14 0.75
N HIS A 391 -0.93 12.05 0.94
CA HIS A 391 -0.25 10.94 1.58
C HIS A 391 0.26 11.32 2.97
N ARG A 392 0.32 10.34 3.86
CA ARG A 392 1.03 10.43 5.14
C ARG A 392 2.43 9.87 4.98
N PRO A 393 3.44 10.55 5.54
CA PRO A 393 4.80 10.02 5.52
C PRO A 393 4.89 8.72 6.32
N ILE A 394 5.78 7.84 5.90
CA ILE A 394 6.14 6.64 6.66
C ILE A 394 7.62 6.67 7.00
N SER A 395 7.95 6.30 8.21
CA SER A 395 9.34 6.19 8.65
C SER A 395 9.65 4.84 9.28
N ALA A 396 10.91 4.42 9.16
CA ALA A 396 11.40 3.21 9.81
C ALA A 396 12.82 3.43 10.33
N VAL A 397 13.12 2.86 11.51
CA VAL A 397 14.48 2.69 12.01
C VAL A 397 14.89 1.26 11.72
N ILE A 398 16.02 1.10 11.04
CA ILE A 398 16.51 -0.18 10.53
C ILE A 398 17.92 -0.42 11.04
N ASN A 399 18.15 -1.59 11.67
CA ASN A 399 19.47 -2.10 11.99
C ASN A 399 20.15 -2.65 10.73
N TYR A 400 21.48 -2.51 10.65
CA TYR A 400 22.30 -3.05 9.59
C TYR A 400 23.60 -3.68 10.09
#